data_cec882d6a7e076917e290180a5b34eed
#
_entry.id   cec882d6a7e076917e290180a5b34eed
#
_cell.length_a   1.000
_cell.length_b   1.000
_cell.length_c   1.000
_cell.angle_alpha   90.00
_cell.angle_beta   90.00
_cell.angle_gamma   90.00
#
_symmetry.space_group_name_H-M   'P 1'
#
loop_
_entity.id
_entity.type
_entity.pdbx_description
1 polymer ?
#
loop_
_entity_poly.entity_id
_entity_poly.type
_entity_poly.pdbx_seq_one_letter_code
_entity_poly.pdbx_strand_id
1 'polypeptide(L)'
;MGGAHEHADKNFTEESPFPDVRPYNTPEEGFEVKYEGRCHCEAVRFQANSDPVSSVCCHCTTCQVVHGATSQRAVLFKKDMIKFDSDSLEHLAFYQTHDSKVGRHLPSKVRCKTCGTLIADEGRNMWLAFPALFRFPKGEKEPDSFKIQHHLFYGQRMRGMDIVREEGVKFWEGSKEESKEL
;
A
#
# COMPACT_ATOMS: atom_id res chain seq x y z
N MET A 1 5.14 12.16 28.64
CA MET A 1 5.74 10.82 28.65
C MET A 1 4.67 9.84 28.23
N GLY A 2 4.56 9.58 26.93
CA GLY A 2 3.58 8.65 26.34
C GLY A 2 4.30 7.36 25.99
N GLY A 3 3.93 6.26 26.67
CA GLY A 3 4.53 4.95 26.46
C GLY A 3 4.31 4.43 25.06
N ALA A 4 5.39 4.13 24.36
CA ALA A 4 5.37 3.39 23.13
C ALA A 4 4.89 1.97 23.43
N HIS A 5 3.67 1.63 23.01
CA HIS A 5 3.21 0.25 23.02
C HIS A 5 4.01 -0.53 21.96
N GLU A 6 5.02 -1.24 22.42
CA GLU A 6 5.69 -2.30 21.70
C GLU A 6 4.70 -3.45 21.49
N HIS A 7 3.95 -3.41 20.40
CA HIS A 7 3.33 -4.61 19.85
C HIS A 7 4.37 -5.33 19.00
N ALA A 8 5.25 -6.08 19.64
CA ALA A 8 6.04 -7.09 18.98
C ALA A 8 5.06 -8.10 18.34
N ASP A 9 5.10 -8.21 17.01
CA ASP A 9 4.41 -9.29 16.29
C ASP A 9 5.04 -10.63 16.75
N LYS A 10 4.34 -11.37 17.60
CA LYS A 10 4.82 -12.55 18.31
C LYS A 10 4.89 -13.83 17.46
N ASN A 11 4.73 -13.76 16.14
CA ASN A 11 4.60 -14.92 15.27
C ASN A 11 5.73 -15.04 14.22
N PHE A 12 6.97 -14.78 14.62
CA PHE A 12 8.12 -15.18 13.82
C PHE A 12 8.54 -16.58 14.25
N THR A 13 8.36 -17.59 13.38
CA THR A 13 9.00 -18.89 13.52
C THR A 13 10.29 -18.92 12.72
N GLU A 14 11.33 -19.64 13.21
CA GLU A 14 12.64 -19.75 12.52
C GLU A 14 12.53 -20.37 11.11
N GLU A 15 11.43 -21.00 10.77
CA GLU A 15 11.21 -21.69 9.49
C GLU A 15 10.67 -20.79 8.37
N SER A 16 10.11 -19.61 8.68
CA SER A 16 9.66 -18.64 7.68
C SER A 16 10.05 -17.21 8.07
N PRO A 17 10.76 -16.49 7.19
CA PRO A 17 11.08 -15.08 7.42
C PRO A 17 9.83 -14.18 7.38
N PHE A 18 8.66 -14.75 7.06
CA PHE A 18 7.39 -14.06 7.01
C PHE A 18 6.45 -14.61 8.07
N PRO A 19 5.74 -13.75 8.80
CA PRO A 19 4.78 -14.21 9.79
C PRO A 19 3.64 -14.97 9.09
N ASP A 20 3.07 -15.95 9.79
CA ASP A 20 1.87 -16.68 9.36
C ASP A 20 0.61 -15.78 9.46
N VAL A 21 0.63 -14.71 8.67
CA VAL A 21 -0.45 -13.70 8.61
C VAL A 21 -0.69 -13.26 7.16
N ARG A 22 -1.89 -12.77 6.90
CA ARG A 22 -2.22 -12.14 5.62
C ARG A 22 -1.39 -10.86 5.40
N PRO A 23 -0.98 -10.59 4.16
CA PRO A 23 -1.25 -11.30 2.91
C PRO A 23 -0.23 -12.39 2.56
N TYR A 24 0.71 -12.73 3.43
CA TYR A 24 1.86 -13.60 3.11
C TYR A 24 1.50 -15.07 3.06
N ASN A 25 0.46 -15.49 3.76
CA ASN A 25 -0.05 -16.87 3.78
C ASN A 25 -1.51 -16.98 3.33
N THR A 26 -1.94 -16.15 2.39
CA THR A 26 -3.31 -16.25 1.86
C THR A 26 -3.50 -17.59 1.13
N PRO A 27 -4.48 -18.45 1.51
CA PRO A 27 -4.72 -19.74 0.87
C PRO A 27 -5.06 -19.59 -0.61
N GLU A 28 -4.67 -20.60 -1.39
CA GLU A 28 -5.08 -20.77 -2.79
C GLU A 28 -6.59 -21.07 -2.89
N GLU A 29 -7.08 -21.93 -1.98
CA GLU A 29 -8.45 -22.40 -2.00
C GLU A 29 -9.45 -21.24 -1.82
N GLY A 30 -10.36 -21.10 -2.77
CA GLY A 30 -11.37 -20.05 -2.78
C GLY A 30 -10.86 -18.64 -3.15
N PHE A 31 -9.60 -18.48 -3.55
CA PHE A 31 -9.05 -17.20 -3.98
C PHE A 31 -9.24 -17.00 -5.50
N GLU A 32 -10.34 -16.37 -5.88
CA GLU A 32 -10.61 -16.03 -7.29
C GLU A 32 -9.90 -14.74 -7.68
N VAL A 33 -8.92 -14.85 -8.58
CA VAL A 33 -8.09 -13.71 -9.01
C VAL A 33 -8.92 -12.74 -9.84
N LYS A 34 -9.02 -11.48 -9.38
CA LYS A 34 -9.64 -10.38 -10.12
C LYS A 34 -8.60 -9.45 -10.75
N TYR A 35 -7.51 -9.18 -10.04
CA TYR A 35 -6.43 -8.32 -10.50
C TYR A 35 -5.09 -8.96 -10.24
N GLU A 36 -4.16 -8.72 -11.15
CA GLU A 36 -2.76 -9.13 -11.02
C GLU A 36 -1.87 -7.89 -10.93
N GLY A 37 -0.87 -7.95 -10.05
CA GLY A 37 0.11 -6.89 -9.87
C GLY A 37 1.53 -7.44 -9.80
N ARG A 38 2.51 -6.63 -10.23
CA ARG A 38 3.92 -7.01 -10.21
C ARG A 38 4.86 -5.81 -10.10
N CYS A 39 6.05 -6.04 -9.56
CA CYS A 39 7.12 -5.06 -9.62
C CYS A 39 7.72 -4.95 -11.03
N HIS A 40 8.61 -3.97 -11.24
CA HIS A 40 9.24 -3.74 -12.55
C HIS A 40 9.99 -4.97 -13.09
N CYS A 41 10.78 -5.66 -12.25
CA CYS A 41 11.56 -6.86 -12.66
C CYS A 41 10.79 -8.17 -12.55
N GLU A 42 9.51 -8.14 -12.13
CA GLU A 42 8.62 -9.29 -11.98
C GLU A 42 9.01 -10.32 -10.91
N ALA A 43 10.08 -10.07 -10.14
CA ALA A 43 10.45 -10.93 -9.02
C ALA A 43 9.40 -10.90 -7.88
N VAL A 44 8.60 -9.83 -7.78
CA VAL A 44 7.46 -9.75 -6.88
C VAL A 44 6.19 -9.70 -7.71
N ARG A 45 5.34 -10.72 -7.54
CA ARG A 45 4.01 -10.84 -8.15
C ARG A 45 2.97 -11.06 -7.05
N PHE A 46 1.84 -10.42 -7.20
CA PHE A 46 0.73 -10.53 -6.27
C PHE A 46 -0.61 -10.42 -6.99
N GLN A 47 -1.65 -10.87 -6.34
CA GLN A 47 -3.01 -10.92 -6.86
C GLN A 47 -3.98 -10.29 -5.87
N ALA A 48 -5.08 -9.74 -6.38
CA ALA A 48 -6.21 -9.31 -5.58
C ALA A 48 -7.48 -10.01 -6.06
N ASN A 49 -8.34 -10.43 -5.12
CA ASN A 49 -9.57 -11.18 -5.42
C ASN A 49 -10.83 -10.31 -5.53
N SER A 50 -10.70 -9.01 -5.31
CA SER A 50 -11.86 -8.10 -5.25
C SER A 50 -11.47 -6.69 -5.67
N ASP A 51 -12.46 -5.80 -5.76
CA ASP A 51 -12.23 -4.37 -5.84
C ASP A 51 -11.62 -3.83 -4.54
N PRO A 52 -10.79 -2.77 -4.62
CA PRO A 52 -10.31 -2.09 -3.42
C PRO A 52 -11.49 -1.48 -2.65
N VAL A 53 -11.38 -1.44 -1.32
CA VAL A 53 -12.40 -0.85 -0.45
C VAL A 53 -12.37 0.69 -0.47
N SER A 54 -11.27 1.28 -0.92
CA SER A 54 -11.13 2.73 -1.10
C SER A 54 -9.90 3.04 -1.95
N SER A 55 -9.80 4.28 -2.43
CA SER A 55 -8.65 4.80 -3.15
C SER A 55 -8.29 6.20 -2.65
N VAL A 56 -7.00 6.43 -2.41
CA VAL A 56 -6.48 7.65 -1.80
C VAL A 56 -5.29 8.21 -2.59
N CYS A 57 -5.08 9.53 -2.44
CA CYS A 57 -3.86 10.21 -2.86
C CYS A 57 -3.27 10.95 -1.65
N CYS A 58 -2.14 10.50 -1.15
CA CYS A 58 -1.47 11.07 0.02
C CYS A 58 -0.43 12.12 -0.41
N HIS A 59 -0.53 13.32 0.17
CA HIS A 59 0.37 14.45 -0.07
C HIS A 59 1.34 14.71 1.08
N CYS A 60 1.43 13.83 2.09
CA CYS A 60 2.33 14.05 3.22
C CYS A 60 3.80 14.03 2.78
N THR A 61 4.61 14.82 3.47
CA THR A 61 6.05 14.95 3.18
C THR A 61 6.78 13.62 3.19
N THR A 62 6.42 12.71 4.11
CA THR A 62 7.02 11.37 4.17
C THR A 62 6.77 10.57 2.89
N CYS A 63 5.53 10.55 2.38
CA CYS A 63 5.22 9.88 1.12
C CYS A 63 5.96 10.53 -0.05
N GLN A 64 6.01 11.85 -0.12
CA GLN A 64 6.77 12.56 -1.16
C GLN A 64 8.25 12.14 -1.18
N VAL A 65 8.89 12.12 -0.02
CA VAL A 65 10.33 11.78 0.10
C VAL A 65 10.56 10.30 -0.23
N VAL A 66 9.79 9.38 0.34
CA VAL A 66 10.01 7.93 0.16
C VAL A 66 9.75 7.49 -1.28
N HIS A 67 8.77 8.11 -1.93
CA HIS A 67 8.43 7.78 -3.32
C HIS A 67 9.18 8.61 -4.35
N GLY A 68 9.88 9.68 -3.95
CA GLY A 68 10.49 10.63 -4.88
C GLY A 68 9.46 11.25 -5.83
N ALA A 69 8.24 11.50 -5.34
CA ALA A 69 7.08 11.91 -6.13
C ALA A 69 6.33 13.07 -5.45
N THR A 70 5.49 13.75 -6.20
CA THR A 70 4.67 14.88 -5.67
C THR A 70 3.57 14.43 -4.72
N SER A 71 3.15 13.18 -4.85
CA SER A 71 2.14 12.52 -4.02
C SER A 71 2.21 11.02 -4.23
N GLN A 72 1.56 10.27 -3.35
CA GLN A 72 1.43 8.82 -3.48
C GLN A 72 -0.03 8.45 -3.66
N ARG A 73 -0.35 7.85 -4.80
CA ARG A 73 -1.65 7.24 -5.03
C ARG A 73 -1.66 5.79 -4.57
N ALA A 74 -2.68 5.39 -3.82
CA ALA A 74 -2.84 4.02 -3.35
C ALA A 74 -4.30 3.57 -3.41
N VAL A 75 -4.51 2.28 -3.63
CA VAL A 75 -5.79 1.58 -3.49
C VAL A 75 -5.72 0.66 -2.29
N LEU A 76 -6.77 0.68 -1.47
CA LEU A 76 -6.81 0.02 -0.17
C LEU A 76 -7.53 -1.31 -0.28
N PHE A 77 -6.86 -2.37 0.11
CA PHE A 77 -7.43 -3.71 0.26
C PHE A 77 -7.36 -4.14 1.72
N LYS A 78 -8.27 -5.00 2.15
CA LYS A 78 -8.03 -5.80 3.35
C LYS A 78 -6.90 -6.79 3.03
N LYS A 79 -6.14 -7.20 4.03
CA LYS A 79 -4.99 -8.09 3.81
C LYS A 79 -5.36 -9.47 3.27
N ASP A 80 -6.55 -9.96 3.59
CA ASP A 80 -7.10 -11.23 3.09
C ASP A 80 -7.54 -11.18 1.62
N MET A 81 -7.66 -9.99 1.05
CA MET A 81 -7.95 -9.78 -0.37
C MET A 81 -6.70 -9.84 -1.25
N ILE A 82 -5.51 -9.94 -0.66
CA ILE A 82 -4.23 -9.98 -1.38
C ILE A 82 -3.56 -11.33 -1.16
N LYS A 83 -2.95 -11.86 -2.22
CA LYS A 83 -2.14 -13.06 -2.23
C LYS A 83 -0.85 -12.80 -3.01
N PHE A 84 0.27 -13.29 -2.51
CA PHE A 84 1.54 -13.31 -3.23
C PHE A 84 1.78 -14.68 -3.86
N ASP A 85 2.48 -14.68 -4.99
CA ASP A 85 3.09 -15.91 -5.48
C ASP A 85 4.17 -16.34 -4.47
N SER A 86 4.31 -17.63 -4.23
CA SER A 86 5.17 -18.15 -3.16
C SER A 86 6.63 -17.74 -3.28
N ASP A 87 7.16 -17.70 -4.51
CA ASP A 87 8.52 -17.27 -4.84
C ASP A 87 8.75 -15.75 -4.71
N SER A 88 7.68 -14.97 -4.63
CA SER A 88 7.76 -13.51 -4.51
C SER A 88 8.16 -13.04 -3.11
N LEU A 89 7.86 -13.83 -2.09
CA LEU A 89 8.06 -13.42 -0.69
C LEU A 89 9.52 -13.14 -0.37
N GLU A 90 10.44 -13.99 -0.80
CA GLU A 90 11.88 -13.79 -0.57
C GLU A 90 12.45 -12.51 -1.16
N HIS A 91 11.75 -11.92 -2.15
CA HIS A 91 12.12 -10.67 -2.80
C HIS A 91 11.54 -9.42 -2.11
N LEU A 92 10.82 -9.56 -1.01
CA LEU A 92 10.27 -8.43 -0.27
C LEU A 92 11.28 -7.86 0.73
N ALA A 93 11.32 -6.53 0.81
CA ALA A 93 12.02 -5.79 1.85
C ALA A 93 11.09 -4.76 2.47
N PHE A 94 11.31 -4.47 3.75
CA PHE A 94 10.45 -3.65 4.57
C PHE A 94 11.22 -2.50 5.19
N TYR A 95 10.55 -1.35 5.31
CA TYR A 95 11.09 -0.17 5.97
C TYR A 95 9.97 0.57 6.70
N GLN A 96 10.16 0.82 7.98
CA GLN A 96 9.25 1.62 8.77
C GLN A 96 9.75 3.08 8.81
N THR A 97 8.91 4.00 8.31
CA THR A 97 9.28 5.42 8.16
C THR A 97 9.23 6.21 9.47
N HIS A 98 8.42 5.78 10.45
CA HIS A 98 8.27 6.53 11.71
C HIS A 98 9.56 6.51 12.54
N ASP A 99 10.14 5.33 12.77
CA ASP A 99 11.34 5.14 13.58
C ASP A 99 12.58 4.81 12.73
N SER A 100 12.48 4.93 11.40
CA SER A 100 13.56 4.59 10.45
C SER A 100 14.12 3.18 10.61
N LYS A 101 13.24 2.20 10.91
CA LYS A 101 13.62 0.81 11.14
C LYS A 101 13.60 -0.02 9.86
N VAL A 102 14.66 -0.80 9.66
CA VAL A 102 14.69 -1.85 8.62
C VAL A 102 14.00 -3.10 9.17
N GLY A 103 13.29 -3.81 8.30
CA GLY A 103 12.49 -4.95 8.68
C GLY A 103 10.99 -4.63 8.75
N ARG A 104 10.19 -5.68 8.97
CA ARG A 104 8.73 -5.53 9.03
C ARG A 104 8.28 -5.03 10.40
N HIS A 105 8.13 -3.74 10.50
CA HIS A 105 7.53 -3.03 11.66
C HIS A 105 6.35 -2.21 11.15
N LEU A 106 5.12 -2.54 11.57
CA LEU A 106 3.91 -1.91 11.06
C LEU A 106 3.66 -0.51 11.66
N PRO A 107 3.28 0.48 10.84
CA PRO A 107 3.11 0.41 9.39
C PRO A 107 4.45 0.38 8.64
N SER A 108 4.54 -0.39 7.56
CA SER A 108 5.77 -0.58 6.78
C SER A 108 5.60 -0.18 5.32
N LYS A 109 6.65 0.38 4.73
CA LYS A 109 6.82 0.44 3.28
C LYS A 109 7.37 -0.89 2.79
N VAL A 110 6.71 -1.49 1.81
CA VAL A 110 7.08 -2.77 1.22
C VAL A 110 7.66 -2.53 -0.17
N ARG A 111 8.84 -3.07 -0.45
CA ARG A 111 9.53 -2.90 -1.73
C ARG A 111 10.15 -4.20 -2.23
N CYS A 112 10.37 -4.27 -3.54
CA CYS A 112 11.17 -5.32 -4.14
C CYS A 112 12.65 -5.11 -3.80
N LYS A 113 13.34 -6.15 -3.28
CA LYS A 113 14.79 -6.11 -2.99
C LYS A 113 15.63 -5.94 -4.25
N THR A 114 15.16 -6.51 -5.38
CA THR A 114 15.91 -6.60 -6.63
C THR A 114 15.88 -5.28 -7.40
N CYS A 115 14.70 -4.70 -7.64
CA CYS A 115 14.57 -3.51 -8.49
C CYS A 115 14.16 -2.24 -7.74
N GLY A 116 13.94 -2.33 -6.42
CA GLY A 116 13.56 -1.18 -5.60
C GLY A 116 12.12 -0.71 -5.76
N THR A 117 11.33 -1.28 -6.68
CA THR A 117 9.92 -0.91 -6.86
C THR A 117 9.18 -1.00 -5.53
N LEU A 118 8.54 0.09 -5.14
CA LEU A 118 7.63 0.11 -4.00
C LEU A 118 6.36 -0.67 -4.36
N ILE A 119 5.99 -1.64 -3.52
CA ILE A 119 4.88 -2.56 -3.74
C ILE A 119 3.62 -2.06 -3.07
N ALA A 120 3.73 -1.67 -1.81
CA ALA A 120 2.62 -1.20 -1.00
C ALA A 120 3.07 -0.51 0.28
N ASP A 121 2.11 0.11 0.96
CA ASP A 121 2.21 0.43 2.37
C ASP A 121 1.41 -0.61 3.15
N GLU A 122 2.08 -1.36 4.01
CA GLU A 122 1.43 -2.31 4.88
C GLU A 122 1.01 -1.64 6.19
N GLY A 123 -0.29 -1.46 6.37
CA GLY A 123 -0.89 -1.06 7.64
C GLY A 123 -1.17 -2.26 8.55
N ARG A 124 -1.77 -2.02 9.72
CA ARG A 124 -2.15 -3.11 10.64
C ARG A 124 -3.19 -4.04 10.02
N ASN A 125 -4.26 -3.46 9.43
CA ASN A 125 -5.40 -4.19 8.88
C ASN A 125 -5.53 -4.06 7.37
N MET A 126 -4.82 -3.11 6.76
CA MET A 126 -4.97 -2.75 5.37
C MET A 126 -3.66 -2.91 4.60
N TRP A 127 -3.82 -3.21 3.33
CA TRP A 127 -2.78 -3.25 2.32
C TRP A 127 -3.04 -2.14 1.30
N LEU A 128 -2.17 -1.15 1.24
CA LEU A 128 -2.29 0.00 0.37
C LEU A 128 -1.41 -0.23 -0.86
N ALA A 129 -1.94 -0.90 -1.88
CA ALA A 129 -1.23 -1.19 -3.12
C ALA A 129 -1.18 0.03 -4.05
N PHE A 130 -0.17 0.10 -4.91
CA PHE A 130 -0.05 1.20 -5.86
C PHE A 130 -0.68 0.83 -7.21
N PRO A 131 -1.64 1.62 -7.73
CA PRO A 131 -2.37 1.32 -8.96
C PRO A 131 -1.48 1.01 -10.16
N ALA A 132 -0.34 1.69 -10.28
CA ALA A 132 0.61 1.51 -11.39
C ALA A 132 1.22 0.10 -11.49
N LEU A 133 1.12 -0.71 -10.43
CA LEU A 133 1.64 -2.08 -10.41
C LEU A 133 0.67 -3.09 -11.01
N PHE A 134 -0.64 -2.76 -11.02
CA PHE A 134 -1.66 -3.65 -11.56
C PHE A 134 -1.61 -3.71 -13.08
N ARG A 135 -1.98 -4.86 -13.61
CA ARG A 135 -2.04 -5.14 -15.05
C ARG A 135 -3.50 -5.15 -15.48
N PHE A 136 -3.83 -4.18 -16.32
CA PHE A 136 -5.13 -4.13 -16.98
C PHE A 136 -4.97 -4.57 -18.44
N PRO A 137 -5.98 -5.18 -19.06
CA PRO A 137 -5.95 -5.54 -20.46
C PRO A 137 -5.53 -4.35 -21.34
N LYS A 138 -4.78 -4.65 -22.40
CA LYS A 138 -4.25 -3.60 -23.28
C LYS A 138 -5.38 -2.78 -23.90
N GLY A 139 -5.33 -1.46 -23.68
CA GLY A 139 -6.35 -0.52 -24.16
C GLY A 139 -7.49 -0.27 -23.19
N GLU A 140 -7.57 -1.01 -22.10
CA GLU A 140 -8.51 -0.73 -21.02
C GLU A 140 -7.93 0.27 -20.02
N LYS A 141 -8.81 1.12 -19.51
CA LYS A 141 -8.49 2.02 -18.40
C LYS A 141 -8.58 1.24 -17.08
N GLU A 142 -7.94 1.77 -16.05
CA GLU A 142 -8.17 1.26 -14.70
C GLU A 142 -9.66 1.31 -14.33
N PRO A 143 -10.17 0.35 -13.54
CA PRO A 143 -11.57 0.32 -13.11
C PRO A 143 -11.96 1.55 -12.30
N ASP A 144 -13.25 1.89 -12.30
CA ASP A 144 -13.79 3.01 -11.52
C ASP A 144 -13.53 2.87 -10.01
N SER A 145 -13.45 1.63 -9.51
CA SER A 145 -13.08 1.35 -8.11
C SER A 145 -11.67 1.83 -7.73
N PHE A 146 -10.80 2.08 -8.71
CA PHE A 146 -9.46 2.62 -8.52
C PHE A 146 -9.40 4.15 -8.55
N LYS A 147 -10.47 4.85 -8.96
CA LYS A 147 -10.52 6.32 -8.97
C LYS A 147 -10.27 6.89 -7.57
N ILE A 148 -9.50 7.96 -7.50
CA ILE A 148 -9.21 8.63 -6.23
C ILE A 148 -10.51 9.13 -5.60
N GLN A 149 -10.75 8.74 -4.36
CA GLN A 149 -11.89 9.17 -3.56
C GLN A 149 -11.49 10.20 -2.50
N HIS A 150 -10.25 10.15 -2.03
CA HIS A 150 -9.77 11.00 -0.96
C HIS A 150 -8.36 11.51 -1.23
N HIS A 151 -8.15 12.83 -1.06
CA HIS A 151 -6.84 13.43 -0.94
C HIS A 151 -6.51 13.63 0.54
N LEU A 152 -5.42 13.00 1.02
CA LEU A 152 -4.96 13.06 2.41
C LEU A 152 -3.79 14.02 2.54
N PHE A 153 -3.68 14.71 3.69
CA PHE A 153 -2.62 15.67 3.97
C PHE A 153 -2.49 16.73 2.86
N TYR A 154 -3.63 17.20 2.36
CA TYR A 154 -3.67 18.07 1.17
C TYR A 154 -2.97 19.40 1.39
N GLY A 155 -2.93 19.91 2.62
CA GLY A 155 -2.18 21.10 3.00
C GLY A 155 -0.66 20.98 2.82
N GLN A 156 -0.12 19.74 2.77
CA GLN A 156 1.32 19.46 2.57
C GLN A 156 1.71 19.24 1.10
N ARG A 157 0.76 19.38 0.16
CA ARG A 157 1.06 19.20 -1.28
C ARG A 157 2.16 20.14 -1.74
N MET A 158 2.95 19.68 -2.70
CA MET A 158 3.99 20.52 -3.30
C MET A 158 3.36 21.74 -4.00
N ARG A 159 4.09 22.85 -4.00
CA ARG A 159 3.67 24.10 -4.65
C ARG A 159 3.42 23.87 -6.14
N GLY A 160 2.32 24.41 -6.66
CA GLY A 160 1.91 24.24 -8.06
C GLY A 160 1.23 22.91 -8.37
N MET A 161 0.94 22.09 -7.34
CA MET A 161 0.22 20.82 -7.47
C MET A 161 -1.24 20.94 -6.97
N ASP A 162 -1.89 22.05 -7.34
CA ASP A 162 -3.31 22.23 -7.05
C ASP A 162 -4.15 21.33 -7.95
N ILE A 163 -5.05 20.58 -7.32
CA ILE A 163 -5.93 19.63 -8.00
C ILE A 163 -7.30 20.27 -8.17
N VAL A 164 -7.84 20.19 -9.38
CA VAL A 164 -9.22 20.57 -9.64
C VAL A 164 -10.13 19.65 -8.84
N ARG A 165 -11.04 20.23 -8.06
CA ARG A 165 -11.98 19.47 -7.26
C ARG A 165 -13.01 18.80 -8.16
N GLU A 166 -13.09 17.49 -8.09
CA GLU A 166 -14.09 16.67 -8.75
C GLU A 166 -15.22 16.35 -7.77
N GLU A 167 -16.44 16.21 -8.29
CA GLU A 167 -17.60 15.83 -7.47
C GLU A 167 -17.36 14.45 -6.82
N GLY A 168 -17.65 14.34 -5.53
CA GLY A 168 -17.49 13.11 -4.76
C GLY A 168 -16.07 12.85 -4.26
N VAL A 169 -15.06 13.63 -4.67
CA VAL A 169 -13.69 13.52 -4.16
C VAL A 169 -13.49 14.42 -2.94
N LYS A 170 -13.05 13.83 -1.82
CA LYS A 170 -12.87 14.53 -0.56
C LYS A 170 -11.40 14.89 -0.30
N PHE A 171 -11.20 16.05 0.31
CA PHE A 171 -9.89 16.58 0.65
C PHE A 171 -9.77 16.72 2.17
N TRP A 172 -8.69 16.19 2.74
CA TRP A 172 -8.45 16.15 4.17
C TRP A 172 -7.19 16.91 4.56
N GLU A 173 -7.24 17.62 5.67
CA GLU A 173 -6.06 18.32 6.21
C GLU A 173 -4.97 17.33 6.64
N GLY A 174 -5.35 16.17 7.17
CA GLY A 174 -4.49 15.07 7.60
C GLY A 174 -5.02 13.72 7.12
N SER A 175 -5.03 12.72 8.00
CA SER A 175 -5.65 11.42 7.74
C SER A 175 -7.17 11.50 7.71
N LYS A 176 -7.83 10.61 6.96
CA LYS A 176 -9.26 10.65 6.65
C LYS A 176 -10.14 10.71 7.88
N GLU A 177 -10.01 10.14 8.93
CA GLU A 177 -10.97 10.07 10.04
C GLU A 177 -10.53 10.88 11.26
N GLU A 178 -9.33 11.41 11.23
CA GLU A 178 -8.67 12.07 12.36
C GLU A 178 -8.42 13.56 12.09
N SER A 179 -8.86 14.08 10.95
CA SER A 179 -8.62 15.44 10.55
C SER A 179 -9.84 16.10 9.90
N LYS A 180 -9.76 17.42 9.74
CA LYS A 180 -10.80 18.23 9.11
C LYS A 180 -10.88 17.94 7.61
N GLU A 181 -12.11 17.80 7.09
CA GLU A 181 -12.41 17.88 5.65
C GLU A 181 -12.30 19.34 5.18
N LEU A 182 -11.59 19.57 4.05
CA LEU A 182 -11.27 20.91 3.53
C LEU A 182 -12.28 21.42 2.49
#